data_826e24b302cc2d1daca1267ff78fd7a4
#
_entry.id   826e24b302cc2d1daca1267ff78fd7a4
#
_cell.length_a   1.000
_cell.length_b   1.000
_cell.length_c   1.000
_cell.angle_alpha   90.00
_cell.angle_beta   90.00
_cell.angle_gamma   90.00
#
_symmetry.space_group_name_H-M   'P 1'
#
loop_
_entity.id
_entity.type
_entity.pdbx_description
1 polymer ?
#
loop_
_entity_poly.entity_id
_entity_poly.type
_entity_poly.pdbx_seq_one_letter_code
_entity_poly.pdbx_strand_id
1 'polypeptide(L)'
;MRYDIWFSVLGAVRVRRGGKDLTAGPPQQQALLAALLLRAGRGASAHELIGAIWGEDAPGSALASLRTYAWRLRQMLEEDRAEPRLLVSLRDGYQLVVLPVSVDAHLAEKLATDAVQAREAGLDEECRRLLTQALELWRGEPLAGLPGPFAEQQRSRLGELRLALLEERFDSDLRLGRHSFVIPELAAFAEEYPLRERVYGFQMRALYACGRQADALAVFTRARRLLAEELGVDPGPELTALQAQVLAGEPLPPAPGR
;
A
#
# COMPACT_ATOMS: atom_id res chain seq x y z
N MET A 1 23.95 16.06 7.52
CA MET A 1 24.39 14.91 6.74
C MET A 1 23.15 14.17 6.27
N ARG A 2 22.87 14.11 4.97
CA ARG A 2 21.81 13.23 4.44
C ARG A 2 22.39 11.83 4.44
N TYR A 3 21.88 10.95 5.30
CA TYR A 3 22.19 9.54 5.20
C TYR A 3 21.61 9.07 3.85
N ASP A 4 22.48 8.70 2.92
CA ASP A 4 22.13 8.12 1.63
C ASP A 4 21.72 6.65 1.84
N ILE A 5 20.70 6.47 2.70
CA ILE A 5 20.15 5.16 3.06
C ILE A 5 18.67 5.09 2.70
N TRP A 6 18.31 4.03 2.03
CA TRP A 6 16.95 3.73 1.57
C TRP A 6 16.49 2.40 2.14
N PHE A 7 15.23 2.36 2.60
CA PHE A 7 14.59 1.17 3.13
C PHE A 7 13.39 0.80 2.29
N SER A 8 13.29 -0.48 1.91
CA SER A 8 12.14 -1.03 1.19
C SER A 8 11.43 -2.03 2.09
N VAL A 9 10.13 -1.88 2.19
CA VAL A 9 9.20 -2.76 2.91
C VAL A 9 7.95 -3.09 2.05
N LEU A 10 7.78 -2.41 0.91
CA LEU A 10 6.72 -2.68 -0.08
C LEU A 10 7.12 -3.81 -1.03
N GLY A 11 7.62 -4.89 -0.47
CA GLY A 11 8.17 -6.10 -1.06
C GLY A 11 8.97 -6.82 0.01
N ALA A 12 10.00 -7.59 -0.39
CA ALA A 12 10.98 -8.09 0.55
C ALA A 12 11.73 -6.94 1.22
N VAL A 13 12.02 -7.07 2.51
CA VAL A 13 12.75 -6.04 3.26
C VAL A 13 14.18 -5.90 2.72
N ARG A 14 14.51 -4.68 2.28
CA ARG A 14 15.84 -4.34 1.78
C ARG A 14 16.34 -3.05 2.37
N VAL A 15 17.64 -2.94 2.50
CA VAL A 15 18.33 -1.73 2.92
C VAL A 15 19.42 -1.43 1.89
N ARG A 16 19.45 -0.19 1.40
CA ARG A 16 20.47 0.28 0.45
C ARG A 16 21.17 1.50 1.00
N ARG A 17 22.49 1.56 0.85
CA ARG A 17 23.28 2.74 1.19
C ARG A 17 24.25 3.04 0.05
N GLY A 18 24.24 4.28 -0.43
CA GLY A 18 25.10 4.68 -1.56
C GLY A 18 24.91 3.81 -2.80
N GLY A 19 23.67 3.33 -3.06
CA GLY A 19 23.36 2.44 -4.17
C GLY A 19 23.72 0.95 -3.95
N LYS A 20 24.34 0.57 -2.82
CA LYS A 20 24.70 -0.82 -2.49
C LYS A 20 23.68 -1.44 -1.55
N ASP A 21 23.29 -2.69 -1.82
CA ASP A 21 22.43 -3.46 -0.93
C ASP A 21 23.21 -3.92 0.32
N LEU A 22 22.57 -3.74 1.49
CA LEU A 22 23.07 -4.23 2.77
C LEU A 22 22.28 -5.48 3.18
N THR A 23 22.98 -6.45 3.78
CA THR A 23 22.34 -7.69 4.24
C THR A 23 21.57 -7.45 5.53
N ALA A 24 20.25 -7.45 5.47
CA ALA A 24 19.38 -7.21 6.63
C ALA A 24 19.31 -8.38 7.63
N GLY A 25 19.95 -9.51 7.33
CA GLY A 25 20.04 -10.68 8.21
C GLY A 25 18.84 -11.64 8.13
N PRO A 26 18.66 -12.51 9.13
CA PRO A 26 17.58 -13.51 9.15
C PRO A 26 16.19 -12.85 9.31
N PRO A 27 15.10 -13.62 8.99
CA PRO A 27 13.73 -13.07 8.98
C PRO A 27 13.30 -12.34 10.25
N GLN A 28 13.62 -12.84 11.44
CA GLN A 28 13.25 -12.16 12.70
C GLN A 28 14.01 -10.84 12.90
N GLN A 29 15.26 -10.74 12.44
CA GLN A 29 16.03 -9.48 12.46
C GLN A 29 15.42 -8.47 11.48
N GLN A 30 14.99 -8.93 10.30
CA GLN A 30 14.27 -8.12 9.34
C GLN A 30 12.89 -7.68 9.88
N ALA A 31 12.18 -8.56 10.61
CA ALA A 31 10.93 -8.23 11.27
C ALA A 31 11.11 -7.14 12.34
N LEU A 32 12.19 -7.18 13.12
CA LEU A 32 12.57 -6.10 14.04
C LEU A 32 12.77 -4.78 13.28
N LEU A 33 13.54 -4.82 12.19
CA LEU A 33 13.81 -3.62 11.39
C LEU A 33 12.51 -3.04 10.82
N ALA A 34 11.65 -3.87 10.23
CA ALA A 34 10.36 -3.45 9.69
C ALA A 34 9.43 -2.88 10.76
N ALA A 35 9.38 -3.50 11.96
CA ALA A 35 8.59 -3.00 13.07
C ALA A 35 9.04 -1.61 13.54
N LEU A 36 10.32 -1.31 13.49
CA LEU A 36 10.86 0.00 13.84
C LEU A 36 10.67 1.02 12.70
N LEU A 37 10.87 0.63 11.44
CA LEU A 37 10.66 1.49 10.27
C LEU A 37 9.23 2.00 10.19
N LEU A 38 8.25 1.09 10.25
CA LEU A 38 6.84 1.42 10.08
C LEU A 38 6.22 2.17 11.28
N ARG A 39 6.98 2.38 12.35
CA ARG A 39 6.61 3.28 13.46
C ARG A 39 6.96 4.75 13.22
N ALA A 40 7.54 5.09 12.07
CA ALA A 40 7.85 6.48 11.66
C ALA A 40 8.62 7.26 12.75
N GLY A 41 9.70 6.68 13.26
CA GLY A 41 10.53 7.32 14.29
C GLY A 41 9.97 7.28 15.72
N ARG A 42 8.82 6.64 15.96
CA ARG A 42 8.33 6.37 17.32
C ARG A 42 9.10 5.20 17.92
N GLY A 43 9.48 5.34 19.19
CA GLY A 43 10.11 4.26 19.94
C GLY A 43 9.15 3.11 20.23
N ALA A 44 9.71 1.93 20.50
CA ALA A 44 8.97 0.76 20.93
C ALA A 44 9.72 0.07 22.08
N SER A 45 8.97 -0.39 23.08
CA SER A 45 9.52 -1.19 24.17
C SER A 45 9.96 -2.57 23.68
N ALA A 46 10.87 -3.21 24.42
CA ALA A 46 11.28 -4.59 24.12
C ALA A 46 10.10 -5.55 24.14
N HIS A 47 9.14 -5.35 25.04
CA HIS A 47 7.93 -6.17 25.12
C HIS A 47 7.08 -6.05 23.86
N GLU A 48 6.80 -4.82 23.38
CA GLU A 48 6.07 -4.58 22.13
C GLU A 48 6.79 -5.19 20.92
N LEU A 49 8.13 -5.09 20.86
CA LEU A 49 8.90 -5.65 19.75
C LEU A 49 8.93 -7.18 19.77
N ILE A 50 8.99 -7.79 20.96
CA ILE A 50 8.89 -9.24 21.12
C ILE A 50 7.49 -9.71 20.65
N GLY A 51 6.42 -9.06 21.11
CA GLY A 51 5.06 -9.37 20.68
C GLY A 51 4.86 -9.17 19.17
N ALA A 52 5.49 -8.14 18.59
CA ALA A 52 5.45 -7.87 17.15
C ALA A 52 6.09 -8.99 16.30
N ILE A 53 7.21 -9.58 16.78
CA ILE A 53 7.99 -10.56 16.03
C ILE A 53 7.49 -11.99 16.26
N TRP A 54 7.13 -12.36 17.49
CA TRP A 54 6.79 -13.74 17.88
C TRP A 54 5.34 -13.92 18.32
N GLY A 55 4.61 -12.83 18.60
CA GLY A 55 3.27 -12.96 19.16
C GLY A 55 3.28 -13.63 20.54
N GLU A 56 2.37 -14.56 20.74
CA GLU A 56 2.24 -15.34 21.98
C GLU A 56 3.29 -16.46 22.08
N ASP A 57 3.88 -16.87 20.94
CA ASP A 57 4.87 -17.95 20.86
C ASP A 57 6.31 -17.47 21.10
N ALA A 58 6.49 -16.40 21.88
CA ALA A 58 7.80 -15.85 22.17
C ALA A 58 8.68 -16.84 22.96
N PRO A 59 9.87 -17.22 22.46
CA PRO A 59 10.77 -18.11 23.19
C PRO A 59 11.29 -17.44 24.48
N GLY A 60 11.62 -18.22 25.50
CA GLY A 60 12.20 -17.67 26.74
C GLY A 60 13.47 -16.83 26.52
N SER A 61 14.19 -17.02 25.39
CA SER A 61 15.36 -16.25 24.97
C SER A 61 15.00 -15.03 24.12
N ALA A 62 13.73 -14.70 23.91
CA ALA A 62 13.30 -13.63 23.00
C ALA A 62 13.99 -12.28 23.26
N LEU A 63 14.13 -11.90 24.53
CA LEU A 63 14.82 -10.65 24.91
C LEU A 63 16.31 -10.66 24.54
N ALA A 64 17.00 -11.79 24.75
CA ALA A 64 18.41 -11.92 24.35
C ALA A 64 18.55 -11.91 22.82
N SER A 65 17.64 -12.57 22.10
CA SER A 65 17.59 -12.55 20.63
C SER A 65 17.33 -11.15 20.10
N LEU A 66 16.39 -10.41 20.69
CA LEU A 66 16.09 -9.02 20.33
C LEU A 66 17.31 -8.11 20.48
N ARG A 67 18.05 -8.24 21.59
CA ARG A 67 19.30 -7.48 21.82
C ARG A 67 20.36 -7.82 20.78
N THR A 68 20.50 -9.10 20.44
CA THR A 68 21.43 -9.56 19.39
C THR A 68 21.06 -8.99 18.02
N TYR A 69 19.76 -9.00 17.66
CA TYR A 69 19.30 -8.41 16.40
C TYR A 69 19.51 -6.90 16.36
N ALA A 70 19.21 -6.19 17.45
CA ALA A 70 19.47 -4.75 17.53
C ALA A 70 20.97 -4.44 17.39
N TRP A 71 21.85 -5.22 18.03
CA TRP A 71 23.29 -5.08 17.85
C TRP A 71 23.74 -5.31 16.40
N ARG A 72 23.24 -6.37 15.73
CA ARG A 72 23.55 -6.66 14.32
C ARG A 72 23.02 -5.57 13.37
N LEU A 73 21.82 -5.06 13.62
CA LEU A 73 21.26 -3.94 12.86
C LEU A 73 22.13 -2.68 13.01
N ARG A 74 22.65 -2.39 14.22
CA ARG A 74 23.61 -1.29 14.41
C ARG A 74 24.88 -1.50 13.60
N GLN A 75 25.43 -2.72 13.61
CA GLN A 75 26.63 -3.03 12.83
C GLN A 75 26.43 -2.75 11.32
N MET A 76 25.22 -2.90 10.84
CA MET A 76 24.85 -2.65 9.45
C MET A 76 24.50 -1.18 9.17
N LEU A 77 23.77 -0.52 10.09
CA LEU A 77 23.18 0.79 9.86
C LEU A 77 24.07 1.96 10.27
N GLU A 78 24.92 1.80 11.26
CA GLU A 78 25.71 2.91 11.80
C GLU A 78 27.07 3.03 11.09
N GLU A 79 27.49 4.25 10.82
CA GLU A 79 28.85 4.56 10.38
C GLU A 79 29.81 4.60 11.58
N ASP A 80 29.38 5.28 12.66
CA ASP A 80 30.05 5.27 13.95
C ASP A 80 29.24 4.42 14.94
N ARG A 81 29.86 3.33 15.37
CA ARG A 81 29.24 2.36 16.29
C ARG A 81 29.30 2.77 17.74
N ALA A 82 30.21 3.69 18.08
CA ALA A 82 30.35 4.20 19.44
C ALA A 82 29.24 5.18 19.78
N GLU A 83 28.75 5.93 18.77
CA GLU A 83 27.66 6.88 18.89
C GLU A 83 26.52 6.55 17.89
N PRO A 84 25.68 5.55 18.19
CA PRO A 84 24.60 5.16 17.28
C PRO A 84 23.55 6.27 17.16
N ARG A 85 23.25 6.70 15.93
CA ARG A 85 22.34 7.81 15.62
C ARG A 85 21.08 7.35 14.92
N LEU A 86 21.14 6.20 14.23
CA LEU A 86 20.00 5.66 13.52
C LEU A 86 19.20 4.71 14.43
N LEU A 87 19.84 3.70 15.03
CA LEU A 87 19.18 2.77 15.93
C LEU A 87 19.53 3.08 17.39
N VAL A 88 18.71 3.92 18.00
CA VAL A 88 18.91 4.42 19.36
C VAL A 88 18.32 3.45 20.39
N SER A 89 19.04 3.22 21.51
CA SER A 89 18.48 2.54 22.68
C SER A 89 17.63 3.51 23.50
N LEU A 90 16.45 3.08 23.87
CA LEU A 90 15.64 3.70 24.90
C LEU A 90 15.83 2.95 26.24
N ARG A 91 15.24 3.46 27.31
CA ARG A 91 15.33 2.82 28.65
C ARG A 91 14.90 1.34 28.63
N ASP A 92 13.82 1.04 27.88
CA ASP A 92 13.19 -0.27 27.82
C ASP A 92 13.00 -0.81 26.39
N GLY A 93 13.65 -0.21 25.39
CA GLY A 93 13.44 -0.61 24.00
C GLY A 93 14.35 0.06 22.99
N TYR A 94 13.82 0.29 21.79
CA TYR A 94 14.57 0.84 20.65
C TYR A 94 13.74 1.84 19.84
N GLN A 95 14.44 2.73 19.17
CA GLN A 95 13.88 3.69 18.22
C GLN A 95 14.79 3.75 17.00
N LEU A 96 14.19 3.75 15.81
CA LEU A 96 14.91 3.96 14.55
C LEU A 96 14.63 5.38 14.06
N VAL A 97 15.67 6.18 13.97
CA VAL A 97 15.60 7.60 13.58
C VAL A 97 16.06 7.72 12.13
N VAL A 98 15.11 7.73 11.22
CA VAL A 98 15.33 7.87 9.77
C VAL A 98 14.35 8.89 9.19
N LEU A 99 14.70 9.48 8.04
CA LEU A 99 13.77 10.36 7.34
C LEU A 99 12.59 9.52 6.83
N PRO A 100 11.33 9.92 7.07
CA PRO A 100 10.18 9.18 6.55
C PRO A 100 10.27 8.91 5.05
N VAL A 101 10.70 9.89 4.27
CA VAL A 101 10.87 9.75 2.81
C VAL A 101 11.95 8.79 2.37
N SER A 102 12.79 8.28 3.28
CA SER A 102 13.76 7.21 2.99
C SER A 102 13.18 5.80 3.17
N VAL A 103 11.90 5.69 3.52
CA VAL A 103 11.15 4.42 3.65
C VAL A 103 10.06 4.42 2.60
N ASP A 104 10.05 3.44 1.71
CA ASP A 104 9.11 3.37 0.58
C ASP A 104 7.64 3.44 1.01
N ALA A 105 7.24 2.77 2.10
CA ALA A 105 5.87 2.84 2.60
C ALA A 105 5.47 4.26 3.03
N HIS A 106 6.33 4.99 3.73
CA HIS A 106 6.02 6.37 4.13
C HIS A 106 6.08 7.35 2.96
N LEU A 107 6.96 7.08 1.97
CA LEU A 107 6.96 7.84 0.72
C LEU A 107 5.67 7.61 -0.06
N ALA A 108 5.16 6.37 -0.12
CA ALA A 108 3.87 6.07 -0.76
C ALA A 108 2.71 6.81 -0.08
N GLU A 109 2.65 6.81 1.26
CA GLU A 109 1.65 7.55 2.04
C GLU A 109 1.73 9.06 1.80
N LYS A 110 2.95 9.61 1.72
CA LYS A 110 3.15 11.03 1.39
C LYS A 110 2.66 11.34 -0.02
N LEU A 111 3.05 10.56 -1.02
CA LEU A 111 2.62 10.75 -2.41
C LEU A 111 1.09 10.63 -2.54
N ALA A 112 0.44 9.74 -1.78
CA ALA A 112 -1.01 9.63 -1.69
C ALA A 112 -1.65 10.93 -1.17
N THR A 113 -1.09 11.50 -0.11
CA THR A 113 -1.55 12.77 0.46
C THR A 113 -1.38 13.93 -0.53
N ASP A 114 -0.22 14.01 -1.18
CA ASP A 114 0.08 15.03 -2.19
C ASP A 114 -0.88 14.89 -3.41
N ALA A 115 -1.24 13.65 -3.80
CA ALA A 115 -2.20 13.38 -4.87
C ALA A 115 -3.62 13.86 -4.53
N VAL A 116 -4.07 13.69 -3.29
CA VAL A 116 -5.36 14.23 -2.82
C VAL A 116 -5.38 15.76 -2.94
N GLN A 117 -4.31 16.43 -2.51
CA GLN A 117 -4.19 17.89 -2.62
C GLN A 117 -4.19 18.35 -4.10
N ALA A 118 -3.49 17.63 -4.98
CA ALA A 118 -3.49 17.92 -6.42
C ALA A 118 -4.90 17.77 -7.01
N ARG A 119 -5.66 16.75 -6.61
CA ARG A 119 -7.04 16.54 -7.03
C ARG A 119 -7.96 17.68 -6.57
N GLU A 120 -7.86 18.09 -5.31
CA GLU A 120 -8.63 19.20 -4.75
C GLU A 120 -8.33 20.53 -5.45
N ALA A 121 -7.11 20.69 -5.95
CA ALA A 121 -6.69 21.84 -6.76
C ALA A 121 -7.09 21.74 -8.25
N GLY A 122 -7.77 20.66 -8.69
CA GLY A 122 -8.15 20.43 -10.09
C GLY A 122 -6.97 20.04 -11.00
N LEU A 123 -5.85 19.60 -10.42
CA LEU A 123 -4.64 19.22 -11.13
C LEU A 123 -4.62 17.70 -11.41
N ASP A 124 -5.57 17.22 -12.22
CA ASP A 124 -5.79 15.77 -12.44
C ASP A 124 -4.56 15.04 -13.02
N GLU A 125 -3.79 15.66 -13.92
CA GLU A 125 -2.55 15.06 -14.45
C GLU A 125 -1.49 14.90 -13.35
N GLU A 126 -1.35 15.88 -12.46
CA GLU A 126 -0.42 15.82 -11.34
C GLU A 126 -0.87 14.77 -10.31
N CYS A 127 -2.17 14.72 -9.99
CA CYS A 127 -2.76 13.68 -9.15
C CYS A 127 -2.41 12.29 -9.70
N ARG A 128 -2.68 12.05 -10.98
CA ARG A 128 -2.36 10.79 -11.64
C ARG A 128 -0.87 10.45 -11.59
N ARG A 129 0.00 11.43 -11.82
CA ARG A 129 1.46 11.26 -11.79
C ARG A 129 1.92 10.80 -10.39
N LEU A 130 1.44 11.46 -9.35
CA LEU A 130 1.76 11.15 -7.95
C LEU A 130 1.28 9.75 -7.55
N LEU A 131 0.05 9.37 -7.93
CA LEU A 131 -0.51 8.04 -7.69
C LEU A 131 0.31 6.95 -8.40
N THR A 132 0.71 7.20 -9.65
CA THR A 132 1.56 6.28 -10.41
C THR A 132 2.91 6.09 -9.71
N GLN A 133 3.56 7.18 -9.30
CA GLN A 133 4.83 7.11 -8.56
C GLN A 133 4.70 6.35 -7.23
N ALA A 134 3.60 6.55 -6.51
CA ALA A 134 3.34 5.83 -5.28
C ALA A 134 3.22 4.31 -5.55
N LEU A 135 2.45 3.91 -6.57
CA LEU A 135 2.24 2.51 -6.93
C LEU A 135 3.51 1.81 -7.41
N GLU A 136 4.42 2.53 -8.08
CA GLU A 136 5.72 2.01 -8.53
C GLU A 136 6.66 1.62 -7.37
N LEU A 137 6.36 2.03 -6.14
CA LEU A 137 7.15 1.64 -4.96
C LEU A 137 6.90 0.19 -4.55
N TRP A 138 5.74 -0.42 -4.93
CA TRP A 138 5.48 -1.83 -4.67
C TRP A 138 6.30 -2.74 -5.58
N ARG A 139 7.13 -3.59 -4.97
CA ARG A 139 8.01 -4.56 -5.65
C ARG A 139 7.60 -6.00 -5.38
N GLY A 140 6.38 -6.21 -4.91
CA GLY A 140 5.82 -7.50 -4.56
C GLY A 140 4.93 -7.41 -3.33
N GLU A 141 4.70 -8.56 -2.67
CA GLU A 141 3.97 -8.59 -1.41
C GLU A 141 4.73 -7.82 -0.32
N PRO A 142 4.10 -6.85 0.36
CA PRO A 142 4.75 -6.11 1.44
C PRO A 142 5.28 -7.06 2.53
N LEU A 143 6.48 -6.79 3.03
CA LEU A 143 7.12 -7.60 4.08
C LEU A 143 7.21 -9.09 3.72
N ALA A 144 7.42 -9.41 2.44
CA ALA A 144 7.44 -10.78 1.94
C ALA A 144 8.40 -11.67 2.75
N GLY A 145 7.89 -12.83 3.20
CA GLY A 145 8.65 -13.83 3.96
C GLY A 145 8.93 -13.46 5.43
N LEU A 146 8.42 -12.33 5.93
CA LEU A 146 8.60 -12.00 7.35
C LEU A 146 7.55 -12.70 8.23
N PRO A 147 7.97 -13.27 9.38
CA PRO A 147 7.08 -13.87 10.35
C PRO A 147 6.47 -12.84 11.29
N GLY A 148 5.43 -13.28 12.01
CA GLY A 148 4.87 -12.62 13.17
C GLY A 148 3.66 -11.74 12.88
N PRO A 149 2.85 -11.51 13.93
CA PRO A 149 1.54 -10.86 13.81
C PRO A 149 1.63 -9.41 13.31
N PHE A 150 2.71 -8.72 13.64
CA PHE A 150 2.93 -7.36 13.14
C PHE A 150 3.12 -7.35 11.61
N ALA A 151 3.92 -8.29 11.06
CA ALA A 151 4.14 -8.37 9.63
C ALA A 151 2.84 -8.70 8.89
N GLU A 152 2.01 -9.60 9.42
CA GLU A 152 0.69 -9.94 8.88
C GLU A 152 -0.26 -8.75 8.87
N GLN A 153 -0.37 -8.05 9.99
CA GLN A 153 -1.19 -6.84 10.10
C GLN A 153 -0.74 -5.76 9.10
N GLN A 154 0.57 -5.55 8.97
CA GLN A 154 1.10 -4.54 8.05
C GLN A 154 0.96 -4.95 6.59
N ARG A 155 1.06 -6.25 6.24
CA ARG A 155 0.75 -6.75 4.88
C ARG A 155 -0.68 -6.38 4.50
N SER A 156 -1.64 -6.67 5.36
CA SER A 156 -3.06 -6.32 5.11
C SER A 156 -3.24 -4.81 4.94
N ARG A 157 -2.68 -4.01 5.86
CA ARG A 157 -2.77 -2.54 5.80
C ARG A 157 -2.15 -1.96 4.53
N LEU A 158 -0.94 -2.40 4.16
CA LEU A 158 -0.23 -1.91 2.98
C LEU A 158 -0.85 -2.43 1.68
N GLY A 159 -1.46 -3.62 1.72
CA GLY A 159 -2.28 -4.15 0.63
C GLY A 159 -3.51 -3.29 0.38
N GLU A 160 -4.28 -2.95 1.43
CA GLU A 160 -5.43 -2.04 1.31
C GLU A 160 -5.03 -0.64 0.82
N LEU A 161 -3.89 -0.10 1.29
CA LEU A 161 -3.36 1.15 0.76
C LEU A 161 -3.10 1.07 -0.74
N ARG A 162 -2.47 0.00 -1.22
CA ARG A 162 -2.22 -0.20 -2.65
C ARG A 162 -3.50 -0.22 -3.45
N LEU A 163 -4.52 -0.95 -2.97
CA LEU A 163 -5.82 -1.04 -3.64
C LEU A 163 -6.53 0.32 -3.71
N ALA A 164 -6.50 1.08 -2.61
CA ALA A 164 -7.05 2.44 -2.60
C ALA A 164 -6.34 3.35 -3.61
N LEU A 165 -5.00 3.28 -3.70
CA LEU A 165 -4.23 4.06 -4.68
C LEU A 165 -4.53 3.67 -6.13
N LEU A 166 -4.76 2.37 -6.41
CA LEU A 166 -5.18 1.89 -7.74
C LEU A 166 -6.56 2.44 -8.11
N GLU A 167 -7.52 2.39 -7.19
CA GLU A 167 -8.86 2.94 -7.43
C GLU A 167 -8.82 4.45 -7.70
N GLU A 168 -8.04 5.22 -6.92
CA GLU A 168 -7.89 6.66 -7.14
C GLU A 168 -7.18 6.97 -8.47
N ARG A 169 -6.23 6.16 -8.90
CA ARG A 169 -5.58 6.30 -10.19
C ARG A 169 -6.56 6.01 -11.35
N PHE A 170 -7.40 4.97 -11.23
CA PHE A 170 -8.45 4.71 -12.22
C PHE A 170 -9.43 5.87 -12.33
N ASP A 171 -9.86 6.44 -11.19
CA ASP A 171 -10.73 7.62 -11.20
C ASP A 171 -10.05 8.80 -11.93
N SER A 172 -8.78 9.06 -11.63
CA SER A 172 -7.99 10.10 -12.28
C SER A 172 -7.84 9.87 -13.79
N ASP A 173 -7.59 8.63 -14.23
CA ASP A 173 -7.52 8.29 -15.66
C ASP A 173 -8.87 8.52 -16.36
N LEU A 174 -10.00 8.21 -15.70
CA LEU A 174 -11.33 8.47 -16.25
C LEU A 174 -11.62 9.98 -16.38
N ARG A 175 -11.27 10.79 -15.39
CA ARG A 175 -11.38 12.24 -15.44
C ARG A 175 -10.58 12.86 -16.57
N LEU A 176 -9.41 12.31 -16.85
CA LEU A 176 -8.51 12.71 -17.95
C LEU A 176 -8.96 12.20 -19.32
N GLY A 177 -10.12 11.52 -19.43
CA GLY A 177 -10.64 10.98 -20.67
C GLY A 177 -9.87 9.78 -21.21
N ARG A 178 -9.03 9.12 -20.40
CA ARG A 178 -8.19 7.97 -20.81
C ARG A 178 -8.96 6.65 -20.80
N HIS A 179 -10.26 6.69 -21.12
CA HIS A 179 -11.20 5.57 -20.97
C HIS A 179 -10.74 4.28 -21.66
N SER A 180 -10.32 4.36 -22.92
CA SER A 180 -9.91 3.17 -23.68
C SER A 180 -8.66 2.49 -23.14
N PHE A 181 -7.74 3.27 -22.53
CA PHE A 181 -6.48 2.76 -22.00
C PHE A 181 -6.65 1.97 -20.70
N VAL A 182 -7.65 2.33 -19.87
CA VAL A 182 -7.84 1.69 -18.56
C VAL A 182 -8.71 0.44 -18.62
N ILE A 183 -9.50 0.21 -19.70
CA ILE A 183 -10.41 -0.93 -19.80
C ILE A 183 -9.70 -2.28 -19.55
N PRO A 184 -8.55 -2.59 -20.20
CA PRO A 184 -7.88 -3.87 -19.97
C PRO A 184 -7.38 -4.05 -18.53
N GLU A 185 -6.86 -2.98 -17.93
CA GLU A 185 -6.35 -3.01 -16.56
C GLU A 185 -7.48 -3.15 -15.54
N LEU A 186 -8.61 -2.44 -15.74
CA LEU A 186 -9.81 -2.59 -14.93
C LEU A 186 -10.39 -4.01 -15.02
N ALA A 187 -10.34 -4.65 -16.19
CA ALA A 187 -10.80 -6.02 -16.36
C ALA A 187 -9.93 -7.00 -15.55
N ALA A 188 -8.61 -6.88 -15.64
CA ALA A 188 -7.67 -7.70 -14.87
C ALA A 188 -7.84 -7.46 -13.35
N PHE A 189 -8.03 -6.21 -12.94
CA PHE A 189 -8.24 -5.86 -11.54
C PHE A 189 -9.56 -6.43 -10.99
N ALA A 190 -10.64 -6.43 -11.78
CA ALA A 190 -11.91 -7.03 -11.40
C ALA A 190 -11.85 -8.57 -11.30
N GLU A 191 -10.94 -9.23 -12.02
CA GLU A 191 -10.68 -10.66 -11.89
C GLU A 191 -9.89 -11.00 -10.62
N GLU A 192 -8.90 -10.17 -10.28
CA GLU A 192 -8.08 -10.35 -9.08
C GLU A 192 -8.84 -9.99 -7.78
N TYR A 193 -9.73 -8.98 -7.85
CA TYR A 193 -10.52 -8.48 -6.70
C TYR A 193 -12.02 -8.46 -7.00
N PRO A 194 -12.64 -9.63 -7.20
CA PRO A 194 -13.98 -9.74 -7.75
C PRO A 194 -15.11 -9.18 -6.87
N LEU A 195 -14.88 -9.03 -5.57
CA LEU A 195 -15.87 -8.49 -4.64
C LEU A 195 -15.74 -6.97 -4.42
N ARG A 196 -14.80 -6.30 -5.12
CA ARG A 196 -14.67 -4.84 -5.06
C ARG A 196 -15.61 -4.17 -6.07
N GLU A 197 -16.80 -3.79 -5.59
CA GLU A 197 -17.87 -3.25 -6.40
C GLU A 197 -17.49 -1.98 -7.17
N ARG A 198 -16.68 -1.09 -6.56
CA ARG A 198 -16.25 0.18 -7.17
C ARG A 198 -15.54 -0.01 -8.52
N VAL A 199 -14.82 -1.12 -8.67
CA VAL A 199 -14.09 -1.44 -9.93
C VAL A 199 -15.04 -1.65 -11.09
N TYR A 200 -16.18 -2.32 -10.86
CA TYR A 200 -17.21 -2.49 -11.89
C TYR A 200 -17.81 -1.14 -12.30
N GLY A 201 -17.97 -0.21 -11.36
CA GLY A 201 -18.39 1.15 -11.66
C GLY A 201 -17.41 1.88 -12.58
N PHE A 202 -16.12 1.80 -12.32
CA PHE A 202 -15.08 2.35 -13.21
C PHE A 202 -15.11 1.68 -14.58
N GLN A 203 -15.23 0.36 -14.64
CA GLN A 203 -15.28 -0.39 -15.89
C GLN A 203 -16.50 -0.02 -16.72
N MET A 204 -17.67 0.11 -16.11
CA MET A 204 -18.89 0.57 -16.77
C MET A 204 -18.74 1.98 -17.34
N ARG A 205 -18.19 2.91 -16.57
CA ARG A 205 -17.94 4.29 -17.01
C ARG A 205 -16.98 4.34 -18.20
N ALA A 206 -15.87 3.60 -18.13
CA ALA A 206 -14.89 3.53 -19.20
C ALA A 206 -15.50 2.98 -20.52
N LEU A 207 -16.23 1.88 -20.44
CA LEU A 207 -16.88 1.24 -21.58
C LEU A 207 -17.95 2.15 -22.20
N TYR A 208 -18.80 2.75 -21.36
CA TYR A 208 -19.88 3.64 -21.83
C TYR A 208 -19.32 4.88 -22.51
N ALA A 209 -18.28 5.51 -21.95
CA ALA A 209 -17.62 6.65 -22.57
C ALA A 209 -16.95 6.31 -23.93
N CYS A 210 -16.64 5.03 -24.17
CA CYS A 210 -16.16 4.52 -25.46
C CYS A 210 -17.30 4.09 -26.40
N GLY A 211 -18.57 4.39 -26.09
CA GLY A 211 -19.73 3.98 -26.89
C GLY A 211 -20.12 2.50 -26.77
N ARG A 212 -19.52 1.77 -25.83
CA ARG A 212 -19.73 0.32 -25.62
C ARG A 212 -20.81 0.07 -24.55
N GLN A 213 -22.01 0.61 -24.78
CA GLN A 213 -23.14 0.54 -23.83
C GLN A 213 -23.49 -0.90 -23.45
N ALA A 214 -23.60 -1.80 -24.45
CA ALA A 214 -23.94 -3.21 -24.20
C ALA A 214 -22.92 -3.91 -23.29
N ASP A 215 -21.60 -3.63 -23.48
CA ASP A 215 -20.54 -4.19 -22.67
C ASP A 215 -20.59 -3.64 -21.24
N ALA A 216 -20.89 -2.34 -21.06
CA ALA A 216 -21.08 -1.74 -19.75
C ALA A 216 -22.21 -2.42 -18.96
N LEU A 217 -23.35 -2.70 -19.59
CA LEU A 217 -24.47 -3.42 -18.98
C LEU A 217 -24.14 -4.89 -18.68
N ALA A 218 -23.33 -5.53 -19.52
CA ALA A 218 -22.82 -6.89 -19.25
C ALA A 218 -21.92 -6.94 -18.01
N VAL A 219 -21.09 -5.90 -17.79
CA VAL A 219 -20.28 -5.76 -16.57
C VAL A 219 -21.18 -5.69 -15.33
N PHE A 220 -22.24 -4.88 -15.34
CA PHE A 220 -23.19 -4.82 -14.24
C PHE A 220 -23.83 -6.19 -13.94
N THR A 221 -24.28 -6.89 -14.99
CA THR A 221 -24.91 -8.21 -14.86
C THR A 221 -23.95 -9.21 -14.21
N ARG A 222 -22.68 -9.19 -14.61
CA ARG A 222 -21.62 -10.02 -14.01
C ARG A 222 -21.41 -9.69 -12.54
N ALA A 223 -21.27 -8.41 -12.21
CA ALA A 223 -21.10 -7.96 -10.83
C ALA A 223 -22.25 -8.37 -9.93
N ARG A 224 -23.51 -8.13 -10.38
CA ARG A 224 -24.71 -8.51 -9.63
C ARG A 224 -24.77 -10.00 -9.35
N ARG A 225 -24.51 -10.84 -10.37
CA ARG A 225 -24.49 -12.29 -10.21
C ARG A 225 -23.47 -12.71 -9.16
N LEU A 226 -22.24 -12.19 -9.26
CA LEU A 226 -21.16 -12.53 -8.35
C LEU A 226 -21.46 -12.13 -6.91
N LEU A 227 -21.96 -10.91 -6.69
CA LEU A 227 -22.32 -10.42 -5.35
C LEU A 227 -23.44 -11.27 -4.73
N ALA A 228 -24.42 -11.70 -5.54
CA ALA A 228 -25.49 -12.57 -5.09
C ALA A 228 -24.98 -13.98 -4.75
N GLU A 229 -24.08 -14.55 -5.57
CA GLU A 229 -23.54 -15.91 -5.37
C GLU A 229 -22.58 -15.98 -4.18
N GLU A 230 -21.69 -14.99 -4.01
CA GLU A 230 -20.63 -15.03 -3.00
C GLU A 230 -21.02 -14.41 -1.65
N LEU A 231 -21.87 -13.38 -1.66
CA LEU A 231 -22.24 -12.61 -0.46
C LEU A 231 -23.74 -12.61 -0.15
N GLY A 232 -24.59 -13.07 -1.08
CA GLY A 232 -26.04 -13.05 -0.91
C GLY A 232 -26.67 -11.64 -0.95
N VAL A 233 -25.97 -10.66 -1.56
CA VAL A 233 -26.43 -9.27 -1.62
C VAL A 233 -26.62 -8.78 -3.05
N ASP A 234 -27.50 -7.78 -3.23
CA ASP A 234 -27.61 -7.04 -4.48
C ASP A 234 -26.52 -5.93 -4.56
N PRO A 235 -26.19 -5.43 -5.78
CA PRO A 235 -25.30 -4.30 -5.96
C PRO A 235 -25.74 -3.07 -5.18
N GLY A 236 -24.76 -2.34 -4.67
CA GLY A 236 -25.00 -1.10 -3.94
C GLY A 236 -25.62 0.01 -4.78
N PRO A 237 -26.08 1.08 -4.10
CA PRO A 237 -26.84 2.14 -4.75
C PRO A 237 -26.07 2.88 -5.85
N GLU A 238 -24.75 3.06 -5.68
CA GLU A 238 -23.92 3.76 -6.68
C GLU A 238 -23.85 2.99 -8.01
N LEU A 239 -23.62 1.67 -7.95
CA LEU A 239 -23.53 0.83 -9.15
C LEU A 239 -24.91 0.67 -9.81
N THR A 240 -25.99 0.56 -9.01
CA THR A 240 -27.37 0.50 -9.51
C THR A 240 -27.80 1.81 -10.19
N ALA A 241 -27.46 2.97 -9.60
CA ALA A 241 -27.73 4.26 -10.21
C ALA A 241 -26.97 4.43 -11.54
N LEU A 242 -25.71 3.99 -11.58
CA LEU A 242 -24.92 4.01 -12.81
C LEU A 242 -25.53 3.14 -13.91
N GLN A 243 -26.05 1.95 -13.57
CA GLN A 243 -26.76 1.11 -14.52
C GLN A 243 -28.00 1.83 -15.10
N ALA A 244 -28.81 2.47 -14.25
CA ALA A 244 -30.00 3.19 -14.70
C ALA A 244 -29.64 4.34 -15.66
N GLN A 245 -28.59 5.10 -15.39
CA GLN A 245 -28.09 6.17 -16.26
C GLN A 245 -27.60 5.62 -17.61
N VAL A 246 -26.86 4.51 -17.62
CA VAL A 246 -26.40 3.84 -18.84
C VAL A 246 -27.58 3.34 -19.66
N LEU A 247 -28.65 2.76 -19.04
CA LEU A 247 -29.88 2.31 -19.72
C LEU A 247 -30.65 3.48 -20.32
N ALA A 248 -30.72 4.62 -19.61
CA ALA A 248 -31.39 5.82 -20.11
C ALA A 248 -30.64 6.53 -21.26
N GLY A 249 -29.37 6.14 -21.51
CA GLY A 249 -28.54 6.83 -22.50
C GLY A 249 -28.05 8.21 -22.03
N GLU A 250 -28.06 8.47 -20.72
CA GLU A 250 -27.70 9.75 -20.15
C GLU A 250 -26.17 9.96 -20.10
N PRO A 251 -25.69 11.19 -20.28
CA PRO A 251 -24.28 11.50 -20.05
C PRO A 251 -23.91 11.17 -18.60
N LEU A 252 -22.81 10.44 -18.40
CA LEU A 252 -22.33 10.16 -17.05
C LEU A 252 -21.59 11.36 -16.48
N PRO A 253 -21.93 11.81 -15.27
CA PRO A 253 -21.12 12.81 -14.57
C PRO A 253 -19.74 12.23 -14.26
N PRO A 254 -18.70 13.07 -14.08
CA PRO A 254 -17.43 12.61 -13.55
C PRO A 254 -17.67 11.81 -12.25
N ALA A 255 -16.84 10.81 -11.99
CA ALA A 255 -16.99 9.99 -10.79
C ALA A 255 -17.01 10.89 -9.54
N PRO A 256 -17.92 10.65 -8.57
CA PRO A 256 -17.96 11.45 -7.35
C PRO A 256 -16.63 11.27 -6.60
N GLY A 257 -15.89 12.36 -6.46
CA GLY A 257 -14.73 12.41 -5.57
C GLY A 257 -15.21 12.25 -4.11
N ARG A 258 -14.62 11.34 -3.38
CA ARG A 258 -14.81 11.29 -1.92
C ARG A 258 -13.92 12.31 -1.24
#